data_60c0b71759eb944815d52a1b05b9b229
#
_entry.id   60c0b71759eb944815d52a1b05b9b229
#
_cell.length_a   1.000
_cell.length_b   1.000
_cell.length_c   1.000
_cell.angle_alpha   90.00
_cell.angle_beta   90.00
_cell.angle_gamma   90.00
#
_symmetry.space_group_name_H-M   'P 1'
#
loop_
_entity.id
_entity.type
_entity.pdbx_description
1 polymer ?
#
loop_
_entity_poly.entity_id
_entity_poly.type
_entity_poly.pdbx_seq_one_letter_code
_entity_poly.pdbx_strand_id
1 'polypeptide(L)'
;PRPVAYTTDAQTIERGRYLYASRSCSYCHGAQGTGREFVNDGKGTRIVGPNITPAGVVARYPPEDWNSVIRHGVKPNGRPLLVMPSEDYNRFTNEDLNVLVPYVRQFPPKEGAQAVNDLPHPAWVLYGLGAIPDAASRIDHQLAPSRPTAAGVTLANGQYVANMCIACHGADLSGGMIPGAPPDWPAAADIRPGTHSAGTA
;
A
#
# COMPACT_ATOMS: atom_id res chain seq x y z
N PRO A 1 17.77 4.56 5.46
CA PRO A 1 16.80 4.89 4.42
C PRO A 1 17.23 6.14 3.69
N ARG A 2 17.11 6.18 2.35
CA ARG A 2 17.38 7.42 1.62
C ARG A 2 16.19 8.35 1.79
N PRO A 3 16.39 9.65 2.10
CA PRO A 3 15.29 10.60 2.15
C PRO A 3 14.65 10.77 0.79
N VAL A 4 13.32 10.98 0.76
CA VAL A 4 12.56 11.24 -0.45
C VAL A 4 12.84 12.69 -0.91
N ALA A 5 13.20 12.86 -2.19
CA ALA A 5 13.36 14.19 -2.77
C ALA A 5 12.00 14.86 -2.98
N TYR A 6 11.93 16.16 -2.71
CA TYR A 6 10.72 16.95 -2.95
C TYR A 6 10.92 17.86 -4.17
N THR A 7 10.31 17.47 -5.27
CA THR A 7 10.25 18.28 -6.49
C THR A 7 8.80 18.61 -6.80
N THR A 8 8.56 19.72 -7.46
CA THR A 8 7.21 20.24 -7.73
C THR A 8 6.99 20.57 -9.20
N ASP A 9 7.87 20.09 -10.10
CA ASP A 9 7.66 20.26 -11.52
C ASP A 9 6.43 19.49 -12.02
N ALA A 10 5.79 19.97 -13.08
CA ALA A 10 4.52 19.44 -13.57
C ALA A 10 4.60 17.98 -13.99
N GLN A 11 5.72 17.53 -14.56
CA GLN A 11 5.90 16.14 -14.99
C GLN A 11 5.99 15.18 -13.79
N THR A 12 6.74 15.56 -12.77
CA THR A 12 6.83 14.82 -11.50
C THR A 12 5.45 14.67 -10.87
N ILE A 13 4.69 15.75 -10.80
CA ILE A 13 3.36 15.74 -10.18
C ILE A 13 2.37 14.89 -10.98
N GLU A 14 2.37 14.95 -12.28
CA GLU A 14 1.48 14.14 -13.12
C GLU A 14 1.82 12.64 -12.99
N ARG A 15 3.11 12.28 -12.97
CA ARG A 15 3.52 10.90 -12.71
C ARG A 15 3.13 10.45 -11.31
N GLY A 16 3.28 11.30 -10.30
CA GLY A 16 2.83 11.04 -8.93
C GLY A 16 1.33 10.79 -8.86
N ARG A 17 0.53 11.59 -9.58
CA ARG A 17 -0.93 11.41 -9.72
C ARG A 17 -1.26 10.05 -10.31
N TYR A 18 -0.57 9.67 -11.39
CA TYR A 18 -0.74 8.35 -12.01
C TYR A 18 -0.42 7.22 -11.02
N LEU A 19 0.69 7.31 -10.29
CA LEU A 19 1.07 6.30 -9.30
C LEU A 19 0.04 6.23 -8.16
N TYR A 20 -0.40 7.36 -7.65
CA TYR A 20 -1.41 7.41 -6.58
C TYR A 20 -2.69 6.67 -6.96
N ALA A 21 -3.15 6.83 -8.21
CA ALA A 21 -4.32 6.14 -8.72
C ALA A 21 -4.03 4.66 -9.03
N SER A 22 -2.97 4.37 -9.80
CA SER A 22 -2.68 3.02 -10.31
C SER A 22 -2.15 2.06 -9.24
N ARG A 23 -1.64 2.57 -8.11
CA ARG A 23 -1.18 1.78 -6.97
C ARG A 23 -2.20 1.73 -5.82
N SER A 24 -3.45 2.03 -6.13
CA SER A 24 -4.60 1.93 -5.23
C SER A 24 -4.50 2.79 -3.94
N CYS A 25 -3.61 3.78 -3.87
CA CYS A 25 -3.52 4.68 -2.72
C CYS A 25 -4.87 5.39 -2.47
N SER A 26 -5.53 5.81 -3.56
CA SER A 26 -6.83 6.46 -3.52
C SER A 26 -7.96 5.57 -2.98
N TYR A 27 -7.80 4.24 -3.03
CA TYR A 27 -8.81 3.31 -2.51
C TYR A 27 -9.00 3.46 -1.00
N CYS A 28 -7.91 3.54 -0.25
CA CYS A 28 -7.95 3.69 1.22
C CYS A 28 -7.91 5.16 1.66
N HIS A 29 -7.17 6.02 0.94
CA HIS A 29 -6.95 7.40 1.36
C HIS A 29 -7.89 8.40 0.68
N GLY A 30 -8.75 7.95 -0.25
CA GLY A 30 -9.63 8.82 -1.03
C GLY A 30 -8.89 9.57 -2.14
N ALA A 31 -9.63 10.07 -3.13
CA ALA A 31 -9.06 10.75 -4.30
C ALA A 31 -8.27 12.02 -3.95
N GLN A 32 -8.59 12.66 -2.83
CA GLN A 32 -7.95 13.89 -2.35
C GLN A 32 -7.09 13.67 -1.08
N GLY A 33 -6.84 12.42 -0.70
CA GLY A 33 -6.03 12.09 0.46
C GLY A 33 -6.69 12.31 1.82
N THR A 34 -7.98 12.64 1.87
CA THR A 34 -8.69 12.96 3.12
C THR A 34 -9.05 11.74 3.96
N GLY A 35 -8.71 10.55 3.50
CA GLY A 35 -9.06 9.29 4.13
C GLY A 35 -10.48 8.82 3.80
N ARG A 36 -10.75 7.54 4.00
CA ARG A 36 -12.10 6.97 3.85
C ARG A 36 -12.22 5.63 4.57
N GLU A 37 -13.43 5.29 4.95
CA GLU A 37 -13.80 3.94 5.33
C GLU A 37 -13.84 3.06 4.07
N PHE A 38 -13.12 1.93 4.09
CA PHE A 38 -13.08 1.01 2.96
C PHE A 38 -13.41 -0.44 3.35
N VAL A 39 -13.46 -0.75 4.65
CA VAL A 39 -14.03 -1.99 5.18
C VAL A 39 -14.98 -1.65 6.32
N ASN A 40 -16.17 -2.22 6.27
CA ASN A 40 -17.12 -2.23 7.38
C ASN A 40 -18.07 -3.42 7.17
N ASP A 41 -17.89 -4.49 7.94
CA ASP A 41 -18.68 -5.73 7.82
C ASP A 41 -19.95 -5.72 8.68
N GLY A 42 -20.16 -4.65 9.46
CA GLY A 42 -21.27 -4.57 10.42
C GLY A 42 -21.21 -5.59 11.55
N LYS A 43 -20.12 -6.34 11.69
CA LYS A 43 -19.93 -7.44 12.66
C LYS A 43 -18.72 -7.24 13.56
N GLY A 44 -18.11 -6.05 13.52
CA GLY A 44 -16.98 -5.70 14.38
C GLY A 44 -15.68 -5.40 13.64
N THR A 45 -15.63 -5.60 12.32
CA THR A 45 -14.50 -5.15 11.49
C THR A 45 -14.81 -3.81 10.86
N ARG A 46 -14.02 -2.81 11.19
CA ARG A 46 -14.12 -1.48 10.59
C ARG A 46 -12.73 -0.91 10.35
N ILE A 47 -12.41 -0.64 9.09
CA ILE A 47 -11.10 -0.12 8.68
C ILE A 47 -11.29 1.21 7.96
N VAL A 48 -10.58 2.22 8.44
CA VAL A 48 -10.57 3.57 7.87
C VAL A 48 -9.13 3.96 7.55
N GLY A 49 -8.87 4.23 6.27
CA GLY A 49 -7.62 4.84 5.84
C GLY A 49 -7.55 6.28 6.31
N PRO A 50 -6.42 6.71 6.92
CA PRO A 50 -6.31 8.04 7.48
C PRO A 50 -6.20 9.13 6.41
N ASN A 51 -6.50 10.35 6.84
CA ASN A 51 -6.17 11.57 6.13
C ASN A 51 -4.63 11.71 5.98
N ILE A 52 -4.15 11.75 4.74
CA ILE A 52 -2.75 11.95 4.37
C ILE A 52 -2.50 13.29 3.67
N THR A 53 -3.44 14.24 3.79
CA THR A 53 -3.18 15.64 3.41
C THR A 53 -2.21 16.29 4.41
N PRO A 54 -1.67 17.49 4.10
CA PRO A 54 -0.86 18.24 5.08
C PRO A 54 -1.55 18.56 6.40
N ALA A 55 -2.88 18.41 6.51
CA ALA A 55 -3.61 18.52 7.77
C ALA A 55 -3.83 17.17 8.50
N GLY A 56 -3.40 16.06 7.91
CA GLY A 56 -3.57 14.71 8.43
C GLY A 56 -2.35 14.13 9.14
N VAL A 57 -2.28 12.80 9.19
CA VAL A 57 -1.24 12.06 9.94
C VAL A 57 0.18 12.32 9.43
N VAL A 58 0.33 12.75 8.19
CA VAL A 58 1.63 13.03 7.55
C VAL A 58 2.12 14.47 7.70
N ALA A 59 1.37 15.32 8.43
CA ALA A 59 1.65 16.76 8.57
C ALA A 59 3.09 17.07 9.01
N ARG A 60 3.70 16.17 9.80
CA ARG A 60 5.04 16.34 10.37
C ARG A 60 6.04 15.29 9.89
N TYR A 61 5.73 14.53 8.81
CA TYR A 61 6.64 13.52 8.31
C TYR A 61 7.85 14.15 7.63
N PRO A 62 9.06 13.96 8.17
CA PRO A 62 10.28 14.25 7.43
C PRO A 62 10.44 13.27 6.26
N PRO A 63 11.34 13.56 5.31
CA PRO A 63 11.51 12.75 4.10
C PRO A 63 11.78 11.26 4.31
N GLU A 64 12.48 10.91 5.38
CA GLU A 64 12.81 9.52 5.75
C GLU A 64 11.59 8.71 6.22
N ASP A 65 10.64 9.34 6.89
CA ASP A 65 9.45 8.66 7.41
C ASP A 65 8.54 8.16 6.29
N TRP A 66 8.48 8.87 5.16
CA TRP A 66 7.75 8.41 3.98
C TRP A 66 8.27 7.08 3.46
N ASN A 67 9.58 6.91 3.42
CA ASN A 67 10.19 5.64 3.03
C ASN A 67 9.86 4.53 4.05
N SER A 68 9.98 4.82 5.35
CA SER A 68 9.68 3.87 6.41
C SER A 68 8.23 3.41 6.38
N VAL A 69 7.29 4.34 6.19
CA VAL A 69 5.86 4.03 6.14
C VAL A 69 5.50 3.26 4.87
N ILE A 70 5.91 3.75 3.71
CA ILE A 70 5.46 3.17 2.43
C ILE A 70 6.15 1.83 2.16
N ARG A 71 7.48 1.74 2.31
CA ARG A 71 8.22 0.53 1.95
C ARG A 71 8.40 -0.47 3.08
N HIS A 72 8.40 0.00 4.31
CA HIS A 72 8.72 -0.86 5.44
C HIS A 72 7.54 -1.06 6.40
N GLY A 73 6.42 -0.39 6.18
CA GLY A 73 5.23 -0.56 7.01
C GLY A 73 5.40 -0.11 8.46
N VAL A 74 6.34 0.80 8.73
CA VAL A 74 6.68 1.26 10.08
C VAL A 74 6.40 2.75 10.22
N LYS A 75 5.61 3.11 11.22
CA LYS A 75 5.27 4.50 11.55
C LYS A 75 6.46 5.22 12.20
N PRO A 76 6.48 6.56 12.24
CA PRO A 76 7.54 7.34 12.90
C PRO A 76 7.77 6.98 14.37
N ASN A 77 6.75 6.48 15.05
CA ASN A 77 6.85 6.02 16.45
C ASN A 77 7.30 4.55 16.60
N GLY A 78 7.79 3.94 15.53
CA GLY A 78 8.27 2.56 15.50
C GLY A 78 7.18 1.48 15.47
N ARG A 79 5.89 1.84 15.49
CA ARG A 79 4.80 0.86 15.46
C ARG A 79 4.51 0.41 14.02
N PRO A 80 4.26 -0.90 13.79
CA PRO A 80 3.91 -1.39 12.46
C PRO A 80 2.55 -0.86 11.99
N LEU A 81 2.37 -0.87 10.68
CA LEU A 81 1.07 -0.71 10.02
C LEU A 81 0.38 -2.07 9.94
N LEU A 82 -0.89 -2.10 10.33
CA LEU A 82 -1.65 -3.36 10.34
C LEU A 82 -2.20 -3.70 8.95
N VAL A 83 -2.71 -2.71 8.22
CA VAL A 83 -3.55 -2.95 7.03
C VAL A 83 -2.95 -2.37 5.75
N MET A 84 -2.18 -1.27 5.81
CA MET A 84 -1.55 -0.73 4.61
C MET A 84 -0.61 -1.77 4.01
N PRO A 85 -0.77 -2.17 2.72
CA PRO A 85 -0.02 -3.27 2.12
C PRO A 85 1.40 -2.82 1.72
N SER A 86 2.23 -2.46 2.69
CA SER A 86 3.60 -1.99 2.45
C SER A 86 4.48 -3.07 1.82
N GLU A 87 4.13 -4.34 1.97
CA GLU A 87 4.75 -5.46 1.26
C GLU A 87 4.64 -5.35 -0.27
N ASP A 88 3.58 -4.76 -0.80
CA ASP A 88 3.43 -4.48 -2.23
C ASP A 88 4.30 -3.30 -2.66
N TYR A 89 4.57 -2.36 -1.77
CA TYR A 89 5.31 -1.14 -2.04
C TYR A 89 6.79 -1.23 -1.67
N ASN A 90 7.22 -2.30 -1.02
CA ASN A 90 8.59 -2.50 -0.59
C ASN A 90 9.59 -2.41 -1.76
N ARG A 91 9.16 -2.85 -2.96
CA ARG A 91 9.98 -2.83 -4.17
C ARG A 91 9.91 -1.53 -4.98
N PHE A 92 9.18 -0.52 -4.53
CA PHE A 92 9.15 0.77 -5.23
C PHE A 92 10.56 1.29 -5.50
N THR A 93 10.78 1.79 -6.71
CA THR A 93 12.03 2.50 -7.03
C THR A 93 12.13 3.79 -6.21
N ASN A 94 13.32 4.34 -6.07
CA ASN A 94 13.47 5.64 -5.44
C ASN A 94 12.79 6.74 -6.26
N GLU A 95 12.85 6.61 -7.59
CA GLU A 95 12.22 7.53 -8.54
C GLU A 95 10.70 7.56 -8.35
N ASP A 96 10.06 6.40 -8.20
CA ASP A 96 8.61 6.35 -8.01
C ASP A 96 8.19 6.93 -6.65
N LEU A 97 8.96 6.72 -5.58
CA LEU A 97 8.71 7.42 -4.31
C LEU A 97 8.94 8.93 -4.44
N ASN A 98 9.98 9.34 -5.17
CA ASN A 98 10.31 10.75 -5.37
C ASN A 98 9.30 11.51 -6.25
N VAL A 99 8.37 10.83 -6.89
CA VAL A 99 7.24 11.47 -7.60
C VAL A 99 5.92 11.31 -6.85
N LEU A 100 5.69 10.17 -6.20
CA LEU A 100 4.46 9.91 -5.44
C LEU A 100 4.32 10.84 -4.23
N VAL A 101 5.38 10.96 -3.42
CA VAL A 101 5.33 11.75 -2.19
C VAL A 101 5.13 13.25 -2.45
N PRO A 102 5.85 13.90 -3.39
CA PRO A 102 5.54 15.28 -3.77
C PRO A 102 4.10 15.51 -4.22
N TYR A 103 3.54 14.57 -4.99
CA TYR A 103 2.12 14.64 -5.38
C TYR A 103 1.19 14.64 -4.17
N VAL A 104 1.37 13.71 -3.23
CA VAL A 104 0.54 13.63 -2.01
C VAL A 104 0.69 14.90 -1.15
N ARG A 105 1.89 15.44 -1.05
CA ARG A 105 2.16 16.66 -0.29
C ARG A 105 1.53 17.93 -0.89
N GLN A 106 1.12 17.92 -2.14
CA GLN A 106 0.40 19.03 -2.79
C GLN A 106 -1.11 19.00 -2.56
N PHE A 107 -1.64 17.97 -1.92
CA PHE A 107 -3.05 17.99 -1.58
C PHE A 107 -3.36 19.23 -0.71
N PRO A 108 -4.45 19.92 -0.97
CA PRO A 108 -4.88 21.00 -0.10
C PRO A 108 -5.05 20.47 1.34
N PRO A 109 -4.59 21.19 2.37
CA PRO A 109 -4.84 20.79 3.73
C PRO A 109 -6.34 20.81 4.00
N LYS A 110 -6.89 19.65 4.34
CA LYS A 110 -8.31 19.46 4.63
C LYS A 110 -8.49 18.59 5.86
N GLU A 111 -9.52 18.84 6.63
CA GLU A 111 -9.97 17.89 7.63
C GLU A 111 -10.41 16.58 6.96
N GLY A 112 -10.23 15.47 7.67
CA GLY A 112 -10.53 14.17 7.12
C GLY A 112 -10.52 13.06 8.16
N ALA A 113 -10.59 11.81 7.68
CA ALA A 113 -10.74 10.66 8.53
C ALA A 113 -9.50 10.36 9.37
N GLN A 114 -9.73 9.94 10.60
CA GLN A 114 -8.70 9.34 11.45
C GLN A 114 -8.52 7.85 11.08
N ALA A 115 -7.31 7.31 11.29
CA ALA A 115 -7.08 5.89 11.14
C ALA A 115 -7.94 5.08 12.13
N VAL A 116 -8.68 4.11 11.63
CA VAL A 116 -9.42 3.16 12.45
C VAL A 116 -9.04 1.74 12.01
N ASN A 117 -8.74 0.90 12.97
CA ASN A 117 -8.50 -0.53 12.78
C ASN A 117 -9.30 -1.27 13.85
N ASP A 118 -10.61 -1.27 13.73
CA ASP A 118 -11.47 -2.05 14.61
C ASP A 118 -11.51 -3.47 14.09
N LEU A 119 -11.14 -4.41 14.95
CA LEU A 119 -11.19 -5.83 14.70
C LEU A 119 -11.90 -6.53 15.87
N PRO A 120 -12.59 -7.66 15.63
CA PRO A 120 -13.14 -8.48 16.69
C PRO A 120 -12.06 -8.89 17.71
N HIS A 121 -12.43 -8.99 19.00
CA HIS A 121 -11.48 -9.36 20.06
C HIS A 121 -10.63 -10.61 19.75
N PRO A 122 -11.18 -11.69 19.19
CA PRO A 122 -10.36 -12.84 18.81
C PRO A 122 -9.25 -12.51 17.80
N ALA A 123 -9.51 -11.60 16.84
CA ALA A 123 -8.50 -11.19 15.86
C ALA A 123 -7.35 -10.43 16.53
N TRP A 124 -7.64 -9.58 17.52
CA TRP A 124 -6.60 -8.91 18.30
C TRP A 124 -5.74 -9.88 19.11
N VAL A 125 -6.35 -10.93 19.67
CA VAL A 125 -5.61 -11.99 20.38
C VAL A 125 -4.69 -12.73 19.40
N LEU A 126 -5.20 -13.12 18.23
CA LEU A 126 -4.42 -13.78 17.19
C LEU A 126 -3.28 -12.88 16.65
N TYR A 127 -3.53 -11.58 16.51
CA TYR A 127 -2.49 -10.62 16.15
C TYR A 127 -1.40 -10.54 17.23
N GLY A 128 -1.80 -10.45 18.50
CA GLY A 128 -0.86 -10.43 19.63
C GLY A 128 -0.03 -11.71 19.77
N LEU A 129 -0.55 -12.85 19.32
CA LEU A 129 0.14 -14.14 19.28
C LEU A 129 0.98 -14.33 17.98
N GLY A 130 0.98 -13.36 17.07
CA GLY A 130 1.70 -13.44 15.79
C GLY A 130 1.03 -14.32 14.72
N ALA A 131 -0.19 -14.82 14.97
CA ALA A 131 -0.94 -15.60 13.99
C ALA A 131 -1.52 -14.74 12.84
N ILE A 132 -1.76 -13.45 13.11
CA ILE A 132 -2.08 -12.44 12.09
C ILE A 132 -0.86 -11.54 11.94
N PRO A 133 -0.10 -11.64 10.86
CA PRO A 133 1.07 -10.79 10.63
C PRO A 133 0.65 -9.38 10.20
N ASP A 134 1.38 -8.36 10.62
CA ASP A 134 1.30 -7.01 10.07
C ASP A 134 2.15 -6.87 8.79
N ALA A 135 2.01 -5.72 8.12
CA ALA A 135 2.76 -5.46 6.89
C ALA A 135 4.28 -5.51 7.10
N ALA A 136 4.77 -4.96 8.21
CA ALA A 136 6.22 -4.93 8.49
C ALA A 136 6.80 -6.33 8.66
N SER A 137 6.09 -7.25 9.30
CA SER A 137 6.55 -8.62 9.54
C SER A 137 6.64 -9.48 8.26
N ARG A 138 6.01 -9.05 7.17
CA ARG A 138 6.03 -9.73 5.85
C ARG A 138 7.13 -9.22 4.93
N ILE A 139 7.83 -8.17 5.31
CA ILE A 139 8.78 -7.46 4.46
C ILE A 139 10.20 -7.90 4.78
N ASP A 140 10.97 -8.21 3.75
CA ASP A 140 12.43 -8.24 3.87
C ASP A 140 12.97 -6.80 3.89
N HIS A 141 13.26 -6.30 5.08
CA HIS A 141 13.76 -4.95 5.29
C HIS A 141 15.16 -4.69 4.72
N GLN A 142 15.91 -5.73 4.37
CA GLN A 142 17.23 -5.62 3.76
C GLN A 142 17.18 -5.56 2.23
N LEU A 143 16.00 -5.82 1.66
CA LEU A 143 15.82 -5.83 0.23
C LEU A 143 16.01 -4.42 -0.36
N ALA A 144 16.91 -4.33 -1.34
CA ALA A 144 17.13 -3.08 -2.04
C ALA A 144 15.89 -2.69 -2.86
N PRO A 145 15.60 -1.38 -3.02
CA PRO A 145 14.60 -0.92 -3.97
C PRO A 145 14.82 -1.48 -5.35
N SER A 146 13.76 -1.68 -6.12
CA SER A 146 13.88 -2.07 -7.52
C SER A 146 14.69 -1.03 -8.29
N ARG A 147 15.41 -1.49 -9.31
CA ARG A 147 16.05 -0.58 -10.26
C ARG A 147 14.98 0.05 -11.15
N PRO A 148 15.16 1.30 -11.58
CA PRO A 148 14.27 1.92 -12.55
C PRO A 148 14.17 1.09 -13.82
N THR A 149 12.96 0.94 -14.33
CA THR A 149 12.71 0.30 -15.62
C THR A 149 12.10 1.30 -16.58
N ALA A 150 12.45 1.20 -17.86
CA ALA A 150 11.76 2.00 -18.86
C ALA A 150 10.27 1.65 -18.91
N ALA A 151 9.42 2.66 -18.92
CA ALA A 151 7.98 2.46 -19.08
C ALA A 151 7.69 1.81 -20.45
N GLY A 152 6.74 0.88 -20.49
CA GLY A 152 6.35 0.20 -21.72
C GLY A 152 6.10 -1.30 -21.51
N VAL A 153 5.80 -2.00 -22.61
CA VAL A 153 5.51 -3.43 -22.63
C VAL A 153 6.86 -4.19 -22.70
N THR A 154 7.53 -4.28 -21.55
CA THR A 154 8.78 -5.02 -21.40
C THR A 154 8.68 -5.98 -20.22
N LEU A 155 9.45 -7.08 -20.25
CA LEU A 155 9.48 -8.05 -19.15
C LEU A 155 9.92 -7.40 -17.83
N ALA A 156 10.94 -6.54 -17.87
CA ALA A 156 11.44 -5.85 -16.67
C ALA A 156 10.40 -4.92 -16.05
N ASN A 157 9.68 -4.14 -16.87
CA ASN A 157 8.60 -3.29 -16.39
C ASN A 157 7.41 -4.13 -15.89
N GLY A 158 7.06 -5.21 -16.58
CA GLY A 158 6.03 -6.15 -16.15
C GLY A 158 6.33 -6.76 -14.77
N GLN A 159 7.55 -7.23 -14.57
CA GLN A 159 8.01 -7.75 -13.27
C GLN A 159 7.95 -6.70 -12.16
N TYR A 160 8.34 -5.46 -12.46
CA TYR A 160 8.25 -4.37 -11.51
C TYR A 160 6.80 -4.08 -11.11
N VAL A 161 5.90 -4.01 -12.09
CA VAL A 161 4.46 -3.76 -11.83
C VAL A 161 3.83 -4.94 -11.08
N ALA A 162 4.16 -6.18 -11.44
CA ALA A 162 3.63 -7.38 -10.81
C ALA A 162 3.97 -7.50 -9.31
N ASN A 163 5.08 -6.89 -8.85
CA ASN A 163 5.39 -6.86 -7.42
C ASN A 163 4.27 -6.26 -6.55
N MET A 164 3.36 -5.50 -7.14
CA MET A 164 2.23 -4.88 -6.43
C MET A 164 0.96 -5.71 -6.43
N CYS A 165 1.06 -6.93 -6.92
CA CYS A 165 -0.04 -7.89 -6.95
C CYS A 165 0.18 -9.04 -5.94
N ILE A 166 1.37 -9.13 -5.37
CA ILE A 166 1.80 -10.29 -4.57
C ILE A 166 1.05 -10.47 -3.26
N ALA A 167 0.57 -9.38 -2.65
CA ALA A 167 -0.18 -9.48 -1.40
C ALA A 167 -1.48 -10.28 -1.56
N CYS A 168 -2.13 -10.18 -2.72
CA CYS A 168 -3.35 -10.93 -3.02
C CYS A 168 -3.06 -12.22 -3.80
N HIS A 169 -2.19 -12.15 -4.82
CA HIS A 169 -1.98 -13.25 -5.77
C HIS A 169 -0.82 -14.19 -5.41
N GLY A 170 -0.13 -13.96 -4.27
CA GLY A 170 1.05 -14.72 -3.87
C GLY A 170 2.32 -14.31 -4.63
N ALA A 171 3.48 -14.67 -4.08
CA ALA A 171 4.78 -14.27 -4.63
C ALA A 171 5.06 -14.83 -6.02
N ASP A 172 4.45 -15.97 -6.36
CA ASP A 172 4.53 -16.64 -7.66
C ASP A 172 3.33 -16.33 -8.58
N LEU A 173 2.41 -15.47 -8.12
CA LEU A 173 1.20 -15.07 -8.83
C LEU A 173 0.19 -16.21 -9.09
N SER A 174 0.29 -17.32 -8.34
CA SER A 174 -0.60 -18.48 -8.45
C SER A 174 -2.00 -18.28 -7.85
N GLY A 175 -2.21 -17.15 -7.18
CA GLY A 175 -3.47 -16.88 -6.50
C GLY A 175 -3.63 -17.65 -5.19
N GLY A 176 -4.88 -17.89 -4.81
CA GLY A 176 -5.23 -18.57 -3.56
C GLY A 176 -5.93 -17.67 -2.56
N MET A 177 -6.10 -18.16 -1.35
CA MET A 177 -6.76 -17.37 -0.29
C MET A 177 -5.97 -16.11 0.04
N ILE A 178 -6.63 -14.97 0.02
CA ILE A 178 -6.01 -13.68 0.33
C ILE A 178 -5.72 -13.62 1.84
N PRO A 179 -4.47 -13.43 2.26
CA PRO A 179 -4.11 -13.37 3.66
C PRO A 179 -4.88 -12.27 4.41
N GLY A 180 -5.59 -12.64 5.47
CA GLY A 180 -6.38 -11.71 6.29
C GLY A 180 -7.74 -11.32 5.71
N ALA A 181 -8.14 -11.84 4.54
CA ALA A 181 -9.47 -11.67 4.02
C ALA A 181 -10.50 -12.54 4.79
N PRO A 182 -11.78 -12.12 4.82
CA PRO A 182 -12.84 -12.94 5.36
C PRO A 182 -12.91 -14.32 4.67
N PRO A 183 -13.28 -15.39 5.38
CA PRO A 183 -13.29 -16.76 4.82
C PRO A 183 -14.26 -16.96 3.66
N ASP A 184 -15.25 -16.09 3.53
CA ASP A 184 -16.27 -16.10 2.48
C ASP A 184 -15.86 -15.28 1.24
N TRP A 185 -14.68 -14.63 1.27
CA TRP A 185 -14.15 -13.96 0.09
C TRP A 185 -13.65 -14.98 -0.94
N PRO A 186 -13.84 -14.70 -2.24
CA PRO A 186 -13.28 -15.54 -3.28
C PRO A 186 -11.75 -15.54 -3.21
N ALA A 187 -11.17 -16.69 -3.53
CA ALA A 187 -9.71 -16.76 -3.69
C ALA A 187 -9.24 -15.87 -4.84
N ALA A 188 -8.07 -15.26 -4.68
CA ALA A 188 -7.43 -14.53 -5.76
C ALA A 188 -7.15 -15.48 -6.93
N ALA A 189 -7.41 -15.03 -8.15
CA ALA A 189 -7.18 -15.82 -9.35
C ALA A 189 -5.70 -16.10 -9.59
N ASP A 190 -5.39 -17.21 -10.26
CA ASP A 190 -4.07 -17.43 -10.84
C ASP A 190 -3.91 -16.53 -12.07
N ILE A 191 -2.94 -15.61 -12.02
CA ILE A 191 -2.67 -14.63 -13.08
C ILE A 191 -1.38 -14.91 -13.85
N ARG A 192 -0.82 -16.12 -13.72
CA ARG A 192 0.35 -16.55 -14.49
C ARG A 192 0.01 -16.72 -15.97
N PRO A 193 0.98 -16.53 -16.89
CA PRO A 193 0.76 -16.76 -18.31
C PRO A 193 0.26 -18.19 -18.58
N GLY A 194 -0.76 -18.33 -19.40
CA GLY A 194 -1.33 -19.63 -19.79
C GLY A 194 -2.32 -20.24 -18.81
N THR A 195 -2.54 -19.64 -17.65
CA THR A 195 -3.63 -20.04 -16.77
C THR A 195 -4.90 -19.29 -17.17
N HIS A 196 -5.85 -20.01 -17.74
CA HIS A 196 -7.19 -19.49 -17.89
C HIS A 196 -7.89 -19.68 -16.55
N SER A 197 -7.93 -18.64 -15.70
CA SER A 197 -8.96 -18.61 -14.68
C SER A 197 -10.29 -18.60 -15.40
N ALA A 198 -10.95 -19.75 -15.46
CA ALA A 198 -12.34 -19.81 -15.86
C ALA A 198 -13.10 -18.91 -14.87
N GLY A 199 -13.31 -17.65 -15.28
CA GLY A 199 -14.20 -16.77 -14.57
C GLY A 199 -15.55 -17.46 -14.54
N THR A 200 -15.90 -18.01 -13.40
CA THR A 200 -17.31 -18.28 -13.12
C THR A 200 -17.98 -16.92 -13.06
N ALA A 201 -18.74 -16.65 -14.12
CA ALA A 201 -19.65 -15.54 -14.21
C ALA A 201 -20.68 -15.60 -13.06
#